data_40cc6a119c5827c66f5c0a7062181ec5
#
_entry.id   40cc6a119c5827c66f5c0a7062181ec5
#
_cell.length_a   1.000
_cell.length_b   1.000
_cell.length_c   1.000
_cell.angle_alpha   90.00
_cell.angle_beta   90.00
_cell.angle_gamma   90.00
#
_symmetry.space_group_name_H-M   'P 1'
#
loop_
_entity.id
_entity.type
_entity.pdbx_description
1 polymer ?
#
loop_
_entity_poly.entity_id
_entity_poly.type
_entity_poly.pdbx_seq_one_letter_code
_entity_poly.pdbx_strand_id
1 'polypeptide(L)'
;MYLLDTNSCIQFLNGRSLQVEAHFRAHAPDHLKLCSVVKAELLYGAARSAHPDRNLAFMERFFAGYDFAASSYARIRRDLAVTGTPIGPNDLLIAAIAVSRKMILVTHNTREFCRVSGLILEDWEIA
;
A
#
# COMPACT_ATOMS: atom_id res chain seq x y z
N MET A 1 2.52 4.77 -12.55
CA MET A 1 3.22 4.44 -11.30
C MET A 1 2.22 4.07 -10.23
N TYR A 2 2.48 3.02 -9.49
CA TYR A 2 1.54 2.42 -8.56
C TYR A 2 2.08 2.50 -7.13
N LEU A 3 1.22 2.85 -6.18
CA LEU A 3 1.51 2.71 -4.75
C LEU A 3 0.73 1.49 -4.23
N LEU A 4 1.45 0.56 -3.60
CA LEU A 4 0.89 -0.70 -3.13
C LEU A 4 0.50 -0.58 -1.66
N ASP A 5 -0.71 -1.02 -1.30
CA ASP A 5 -1.09 -1.11 0.10
C ASP A 5 -0.52 -2.38 0.77
N THR A 6 -0.62 -2.45 2.08
CA THR A 6 -0.07 -3.55 2.87
C THR A 6 -0.66 -4.90 2.47
N ASN A 7 -1.98 -4.98 2.27
CA ASN A 7 -2.63 -6.25 1.92
C ASN A 7 -2.23 -6.76 0.54
N SER A 8 -2.08 -5.87 -0.44
CA SER A 8 -1.59 -6.26 -1.78
C SER A 8 -0.18 -6.84 -1.69
N CYS A 9 0.69 -6.24 -0.89
CA CYS A 9 2.02 -6.79 -0.64
C CYS A 9 1.96 -8.16 0.04
N ILE A 10 1.10 -8.34 1.05
CA ILE A 10 0.93 -9.60 1.75
C ILE A 10 0.40 -10.69 0.81
N GLN A 11 -0.56 -10.39 -0.04
CA GLN A 11 -1.09 -11.33 -1.03
C GLN A 11 0.01 -11.80 -2.00
N PHE A 12 0.85 -10.89 -2.46
CA PHE A 12 1.99 -11.24 -3.30
C PHE A 12 3.01 -12.11 -2.55
N LEU A 13 3.42 -11.69 -1.34
CA LEU A 13 4.44 -12.37 -0.55
C LEU A 13 4.01 -13.79 -0.11
N ASN A 14 2.72 -13.98 0.14
CA ASN A 14 2.17 -15.28 0.53
C ASN A 14 1.76 -16.16 -0.66
N GLY A 15 1.80 -15.64 -1.87
CA GLY A 15 1.37 -16.37 -3.07
C GLY A 15 -0.11 -16.75 -3.08
N ARG A 16 -0.96 -15.98 -2.36
CA ARG A 16 -2.39 -16.32 -2.19
C ARG A 16 -3.28 -15.84 -3.31
N SER A 17 -2.82 -14.90 -4.13
CA SER A 17 -3.59 -14.35 -5.24
C SER A 17 -2.79 -14.41 -6.53
N LEU A 18 -3.24 -15.25 -7.46
CA LEU A 18 -2.62 -15.35 -8.79
C LEU A 18 -2.79 -14.05 -9.57
N GLN A 19 -3.88 -13.34 -9.37
CA GLN A 19 -4.12 -12.06 -10.03
C GLN A 19 -3.13 -11.00 -9.56
N VAL A 20 -2.92 -10.87 -8.25
CA VAL A 20 -1.94 -9.94 -7.68
C VAL A 20 -0.53 -10.30 -8.16
N GLU A 21 -0.17 -11.58 -8.13
CA GLU A 21 1.14 -12.05 -8.61
C GLU A 21 1.35 -11.68 -10.09
N ALA A 22 0.34 -11.88 -10.93
CA ALA A 22 0.40 -11.54 -12.35
C ALA A 22 0.64 -10.04 -12.56
N HIS A 23 -0.02 -9.18 -11.78
CA HIS A 23 0.19 -7.73 -11.84
C HIS A 23 1.60 -7.33 -11.40
N PHE A 24 2.11 -7.91 -10.30
CA PHE A 24 3.49 -7.66 -9.88
C PHE A 24 4.51 -8.03 -10.95
N ARG A 25 4.29 -9.17 -11.63
CA ARG A 25 5.20 -9.63 -12.70
C ARG A 25 5.09 -8.82 -13.98
N ALA A 26 3.91 -8.24 -14.25
CA ALA A 26 3.64 -7.48 -15.46
C ALA A 26 4.22 -6.06 -15.44
N HIS A 27 4.54 -5.53 -14.26
CA HIS A 27 5.06 -4.17 -14.10
C HIS A 27 6.55 -4.18 -13.73
N ALA A 28 7.29 -3.20 -14.26
CA ALA A 28 8.68 -3.02 -13.87
C ALA A 28 8.78 -2.62 -12.39
N PRO A 29 9.76 -3.13 -11.60
CA PRO A 29 9.86 -2.83 -10.18
C PRO A 29 9.92 -1.36 -9.83
N ASP A 30 10.52 -0.52 -10.67
CA ASP A 30 10.59 0.93 -10.47
C ASP A 30 9.25 1.66 -10.68
N HIS A 31 8.25 0.99 -11.26
CA HIS A 31 6.88 1.48 -11.36
C HIS A 31 6.01 1.11 -10.15
N LEU A 32 6.48 0.25 -9.28
CA LEU A 32 5.79 -0.19 -8.06
C LEU A 32 6.44 0.48 -6.85
N LYS A 33 5.64 1.23 -6.06
CA LYS A 33 6.14 2.01 -4.93
C LYS A 33 5.51 1.55 -3.63
N LEU A 34 6.29 1.64 -2.57
CA LEU A 34 5.84 1.44 -1.19
C LEU A 34 6.01 2.73 -0.41
N CYS A 35 5.19 2.95 0.61
CA CYS A 35 5.39 4.06 1.53
C CYS A 35 5.90 3.55 2.89
N SER A 36 6.40 4.48 3.70
CA SER A 36 6.95 4.17 5.03
C SER A 36 5.93 3.50 5.95
N VAL A 37 4.64 3.83 5.80
CA VAL A 37 3.56 3.20 6.57
C VAL A 37 3.43 1.73 6.24
N VAL A 38 3.40 1.39 4.95
CA VAL A 38 3.33 -0.01 4.48
C VAL A 38 4.56 -0.77 4.95
N LYS A 39 5.74 -0.17 4.84
CA LYS A 39 6.98 -0.77 5.35
C LYS A 39 6.89 -1.09 6.83
N ALA A 40 6.41 -0.13 7.65
CA ALA A 40 6.27 -0.31 9.07
C ALA A 40 5.28 -1.44 9.42
N GLU A 41 4.14 -1.51 8.71
CA GLU A 41 3.16 -2.57 8.92
C GLU A 41 3.71 -3.96 8.56
N LEU A 42 4.43 -4.07 7.44
CA LEU A 42 5.03 -5.34 7.02
C LEU A 42 6.14 -5.78 7.98
N LEU A 43 6.98 -4.87 8.46
CA LEU A 43 8.01 -5.18 9.45
C LEU A 43 7.40 -5.60 10.79
N TYR A 44 6.33 -4.95 11.22
CA TYR A 44 5.61 -5.33 12.43
C TYR A 44 5.04 -6.76 12.32
N GLY A 45 4.42 -7.08 11.18
CA GLY A 45 3.91 -8.43 10.92
C GLY A 45 5.01 -9.48 10.94
N ALA A 46 6.16 -9.19 10.33
CA ALA A 46 7.32 -10.10 10.33
C ALA A 46 7.88 -10.31 11.75
N ALA A 47 7.98 -9.24 12.55
CA ALA A 47 8.47 -9.31 13.93
C ALA A 47 7.57 -10.15 14.84
N ARG A 48 6.27 -10.21 14.55
CA ARG A 48 5.29 -11.02 15.30
C ARG A 48 5.15 -12.44 14.78
N SER A 49 5.82 -12.80 13.72
CA SER A 49 5.67 -14.13 13.09
C SER A 49 6.35 -15.23 13.90
N ALA A 50 6.11 -16.49 13.49
CA ALA A 50 6.74 -17.66 14.12
C ALA A 50 8.26 -17.72 13.89
N HIS A 51 8.77 -17.02 12.84
CA HIS A 51 10.20 -16.98 12.50
C HIS A 51 10.64 -15.54 12.24
N PRO A 52 10.75 -14.69 13.30
CA PRO A 52 10.99 -13.25 13.14
C PRO A 52 12.27 -12.92 12.38
N ASP A 53 13.39 -13.55 12.73
CA ASP A 53 14.69 -13.23 12.13
C ASP A 53 14.70 -13.52 10.63
N ARG A 54 14.15 -14.67 10.24
CA ARG A 54 14.05 -15.06 8.82
C ARG A 54 13.12 -14.11 8.05
N ASN A 55 11.97 -13.78 8.62
CA ASN A 55 10.97 -12.95 7.96
C ASN A 55 11.41 -11.49 7.89
N LEU A 56 12.09 -10.96 8.92
CA LEU A 56 12.68 -9.63 8.86
C LEU A 56 13.77 -9.52 7.78
N ALA A 57 14.64 -10.53 7.68
CA ALA A 57 15.67 -10.56 6.63
C ALA A 57 15.04 -10.65 5.23
N PHE A 58 13.95 -11.39 5.10
CA PHE A 58 13.19 -11.48 3.84
C PHE A 58 12.57 -10.12 3.48
N MET A 59 11.99 -9.40 4.45
CA MET A 59 11.42 -8.07 4.23
C MET A 59 12.47 -7.05 3.79
N GLU A 60 13.65 -7.06 4.38
CA GLU A 60 14.75 -6.18 3.97
C GLU A 60 15.12 -6.38 2.49
N ARG A 61 15.16 -7.63 2.03
CA ARG A 61 15.40 -7.93 0.61
C ARG A 61 14.25 -7.47 -0.28
N PHE A 62 13.01 -7.61 0.17
CA PHE A 62 11.83 -7.12 -0.55
C PHE A 62 11.88 -5.60 -0.71
N PHE A 63 12.15 -4.86 0.37
CA PHE A 63 12.19 -3.40 0.34
C PHE A 63 13.32 -2.83 -0.51
N ALA A 64 14.43 -3.54 -0.64
CA ALA A 64 15.57 -3.08 -1.43
C ALA A 64 15.23 -2.85 -2.91
N GLY A 65 14.16 -3.47 -3.41
CA GLY A 65 13.68 -3.28 -4.77
C GLY A 65 12.72 -2.11 -4.98
N TYR A 66 12.35 -1.39 -3.92
CA TYR A 66 11.30 -0.37 -4.01
C TYR A 66 11.67 0.95 -3.34
N ASP A 67 11.18 2.07 -3.91
CA ASP A 67 11.31 3.41 -3.36
C ASP A 67 10.13 3.80 -2.48
N PHE A 68 10.34 4.81 -1.65
CA PHE A 68 9.32 5.36 -0.76
C PHE A 68 8.99 6.82 -1.12
N ALA A 69 7.74 7.23 -0.84
CA ALA A 69 7.20 8.54 -1.17
C ALA A 69 6.82 9.33 0.09
N ALA A 70 6.86 10.67 0.00
CA ALA A 70 6.39 11.60 1.03
C ALA A 70 4.95 12.07 0.74
N SER A 71 4.23 12.66 1.72
CA SER A 71 2.78 12.83 1.66
C SER A 71 2.22 14.23 1.95
N SER A 72 0.96 14.43 1.59
CA SER A 72 0.11 15.60 1.89
C SER A 72 -1.05 15.22 2.82
N TYR A 73 -0.74 14.66 3.95
CA TYR A 73 -1.67 14.06 4.91
C TYR A 73 -2.78 15.01 5.41
N ALA A 74 -2.40 16.23 5.77
CA ALA A 74 -3.34 17.16 6.45
C ALA A 74 -4.56 17.53 5.60
N ARG A 75 -4.38 17.71 4.30
CA ARG A 75 -5.47 18.10 3.39
C ARG A 75 -6.54 17.00 3.30
N ILE A 76 -6.11 15.76 3.09
CA ILE A 76 -7.02 14.63 2.94
C ILE A 76 -7.78 14.38 4.24
N ARG A 77 -7.07 14.41 5.38
CA ARG A 77 -7.69 14.24 6.69
C ARG A 77 -8.78 15.27 6.94
N ARG A 78 -8.52 16.55 6.60
CA ARG A 78 -9.50 17.63 6.73
C ARG A 78 -10.72 17.37 5.86
N ASP A 79 -10.52 17.02 4.59
CA ASP A 79 -11.62 16.81 3.64
C ASP A 79 -12.52 15.65 4.07
N LEU A 80 -11.97 14.56 4.54
CA LEU A 80 -12.73 13.42 5.04
C LEU A 80 -13.46 13.74 6.35
N ALA A 81 -12.88 14.53 7.22
CA ALA A 81 -13.53 14.99 8.45
C ALA A 81 -14.73 15.90 8.14
N VAL A 82 -14.61 16.81 7.17
CA VAL A 82 -15.69 17.71 6.75
C VAL A 82 -16.88 16.92 6.18
N THR A 83 -16.64 15.88 5.40
CA THR A 83 -17.70 15.04 4.83
C THR A 83 -18.25 14.00 5.81
N GLY A 84 -17.66 13.85 7.00
CA GLY A 84 -18.07 12.85 8.00
C GLY A 84 -17.75 11.41 7.57
N THR A 85 -16.76 11.22 6.71
CA THR A 85 -16.37 9.89 6.17
C THR A 85 -14.89 9.57 6.45
N PRO A 86 -14.47 9.54 7.74
CA PRO A 86 -13.08 9.25 8.06
C PRO A 86 -12.68 7.83 7.66
N ILE A 87 -11.39 7.63 7.41
CA ILE A 87 -10.77 6.32 7.21
C ILE A 87 -9.72 6.08 8.29
N GLY A 88 -9.23 4.85 8.40
CA GLY A 88 -8.19 4.51 9.38
C GLY A 88 -6.93 5.37 9.22
N PRO A 89 -6.17 5.64 10.31
CA PRO A 89 -5.04 6.56 10.25
C PRO A 89 -3.92 6.10 9.32
N ASN A 90 -3.64 4.80 9.23
CA ASN A 90 -2.64 4.29 8.30
C ASN A 90 -3.13 4.38 6.85
N ASP A 91 -4.38 4.05 6.59
CA ASP A 91 -4.98 4.18 5.26
C ASP A 91 -5.01 5.65 4.81
N LEU A 92 -5.24 6.57 5.74
CA LEU A 92 -5.18 8.00 5.48
C LEU A 92 -3.78 8.44 5.03
N LEU A 93 -2.72 7.94 5.68
CA LEU A 93 -1.34 8.23 5.29
C LEU A 93 -1.01 7.65 3.91
N ILE A 94 -1.43 6.43 3.64
CA ILE A 94 -1.23 5.77 2.34
C ILE A 94 -1.94 6.57 1.24
N ALA A 95 -3.19 6.95 1.45
CA ALA A 95 -3.95 7.75 0.51
C ALA A 95 -3.30 9.11 0.25
N ALA A 96 -2.81 9.77 1.30
CA ALA A 96 -2.13 11.07 1.20
C ALA A 96 -0.87 10.98 0.33
N ILE A 97 -0.10 9.92 0.47
CA ILE A 97 1.10 9.68 -0.34
C ILE A 97 0.72 9.47 -1.81
N ALA A 98 -0.27 8.61 -2.07
CA ALA A 98 -0.71 8.32 -3.43
C ALA A 98 -1.18 9.59 -4.15
N VAL A 99 -2.00 10.42 -3.49
CA VAL A 99 -2.51 11.66 -4.06
C VAL A 99 -1.38 12.66 -4.28
N SER A 100 -0.49 12.86 -3.31
CA SER A 100 0.58 13.85 -3.40
C SER A 100 1.59 13.52 -4.50
N ARG A 101 1.76 12.25 -4.83
CA ARG A 101 2.65 11.76 -5.88
C ARG A 101 1.94 11.41 -7.17
N LYS A 102 0.63 11.60 -7.25
CA LYS A 102 -0.20 11.25 -8.41
C LYS A 102 -0.01 9.79 -8.83
N MET A 103 0.01 8.92 -7.84
CA MET A 103 0.14 7.47 -8.04
C MET A 103 -1.22 6.80 -8.04
N ILE A 104 -1.31 5.67 -8.73
CA ILE A 104 -2.46 4.76 -8.63
C ILE A 104 -2.27 3.92 -7.37
N LEU A 105 -3.23 3.96 -6.44
CA LEU A 105 -3.22 3.12 -5.26
C LEU A 105 -3.80 1.74 -5.58
N VAL A 106 -3.01 0.71 -5.35
CA VAL A 106 -3.44 -0.68 -5.48
C VAL A 106 -3.96 -1.16 -4.14
N THR A 107 -5.25 -1.44 -4.05
CA THR A 107 -5.91 -1.90 -2.83
C THR A 107 -7.17 -2.70 -3.13
N HIS A 108 -7.46 -3.71 -2.31
CA HIS A 108 -8.77 -4.37 -2.32
C HIS A 108 -9.80 -3.59 -1.49
N ASN A 109 -9.37 -2.75 -0.57
CA ASN A 109 -10.24 -1.91 0.27
C ASN A 109 -10.75 -0.67 -0.47
N THR A 110 -11.33 -0.87 -1.64
CA THR A 110 -11.84 0.23 -2.48
C THR A 110 -12.99 0.98 -1.83
N ARG A 111 -13.74 0.32 -0.94
CA ARG A 111 -14.87 0.92 -0.22
C ARG A 111 -14.47 2.12 0.63
N GLU A 112 -13.36 2.05 1.35
CA GLU A 112 -12.85 3.17 2.15
C GLU A 112 -12.10 4.19 1.30
N PHE A 113 -11.18 3.72 0.47
CA PHE A 113 -10.32 4.61 -0.30
C PHE A 113 -11.06 5.41 -1.38
N CYS A 114 -12.20 4.92 -1.88
CA CYS A 114 -13.02 5.68 -2.84
C CYS A 114 -13.55 7.01 -2.26
N ARG A 115 -13.53 7.18 -0.94
CA ARG A 115 -13.91 8.42 -0.26
C ARG A 115 -12.89 9.55 -0.43
N VAL A 116 -11.67 9.22 -0.84
CA VAL A 116 -10.59 10.20 -1.00
C VAL A 116 -10.66 10.82 -2.39
N SER A 117 -10.96 12.12 -2.44
CA SER A 117 -11.03 12.86 -3.69
C SER A 117 -9.67 12.94 -4.38
N GLY A 118 -9.66 12.69 -5.67
CA GLY A 118 -8.44 12.73 -6.49
C GLY A 118 -7.57 11.48 -6.43
N LEU A 119 -7.98 10.46 -5.67
CA LEU A 119 -7.28 9.18 -5.59
C LEU A 119 -7.74 8.24 -6.72
N ILE A 120 -6.79 7.68 -7.44
CA ILE A 120 -7.04 6.68 -8.47
C ILE A 120 -6.75 5.31 -7.86
N LEU A 121 -7.72 4.40 -7.98
CA LEU A 121 -7.65 3.06 -7.37
C LEU A 121 -7.61 1.98 -8.44
N GLU A 122 -6.85 0.92 -8.17
CA GLU A 122 -6.95 -0.36 -8.85
C GLU A 122 -7.04 -1.48 -7.82
N ASP A 123 -7.88 -2.47 -8.09
CA ASP A 123 -8.00 -3.69 -7.29
C ASP A 123 -7.42 -4.86 -8.09
N TRP A 124 -6.26 -5.34 -7.68
CA TRP A 124 -5.56 -6.43 -8.35
C TRP A 124 -5.98 -7.82 -7.87
N GLU A 125 -6.88 -7.90 -6.90
CA GLU A 125 -7.42 -9.17 -6.40
C GLU A 125 -8.62 -9.66 -7.22
N ILE A 126 -9.22 -8.78 -8.01
CA ILE A 126 -10.32 -9.14 -8.91
C ILE A 126 -9.80 -9.45 -10.31
N ALA A 127 -10.52 -10.33 -10.99
CA ALA A 127 -10.19 -10.75 -12.35
C ALA A 127 -10.51 -9.66 -13.39
#